data_620df88a6606e77f01122f715ae7e580
#
_entry.id   620df88a6606e77f01122f715ae7e580
#
_cell.length_a   1.000
_cell.length_b   1.000
_cell.length_c   1.000
_cell.angle_alpha   90.00
_cell.angle_beta   90.00
_cell.angle_gamma   90.00
#
_symmetry.space_group_name_H-M   'P 1'
#
loop_
_entity.id
_entity.type
_entity.pdbx_description
1 polymer ?
#
loop_
_entity_poly.entity_id
_entity_poly.type
_entity_poly.pdbx_seq_one_letter_code
_entity_poly.pdbx_strand_id
1 'polypeptide(L)'
;MQLTAYLHTAITVRDLQRAQAFYEGVLGLQLVHRALNFPGVWYEIGGVQIHLIEQPHVHPERPDPHRWGRNPHLAFAVKDLAQAEQELRAAGYPVQKSTSGRAALFTQDPDGHILELSQV
;
A
#
# COMPACT_ATOMS: atom_id res chain seq x y z
N MET A 1 -3.20 25.85 -15.84
CA MET A 1 -3.49 25.17 -14.57
C MET A 1 -2.22 25.08 -13.74
N GLN A 2 -2.33 25.24 -12.43
CA GLN A 2 -1.17 25.16 -11.54
C GLN A 2 -1.52 24.23 -10.37
N LEU A 3 -0.92 23.03 -10.34
CA LEU A 3 -1.07 22.12 -9.22
C LEU A 3 -0.20 22.62 -8.08
N THR A 4 -0.75 22.63 -6.86
CA THR A 4 -0.05 23.18 -5.69
C THR A 4 0.35 22.14 -4.66
N ALA A 5 -0.31 20.95 -4.65
CA ALA A 5 0.01 19.89 -3.69
C ALA A 5 -0.58 18.55 -4.16
N TYR A 6 0.04 17.49 -3.70
CA TYR A 6 -0.55 16.14 -3.75
C TYR A 6 -1.26 15.90 -2.42
N LEU A 7 -2.53 15.54 -2.45
CA LEU A 7 -3.36 15.42 -1.24
C LEU A 7 -3.50 13.98 -0.76
N HIS A 8 -4.01 13.09 -1.63
CA HIS A 8 -4.24 11.72 -1.24
C HIS A 8 -4.34 10.79 -2.44
N THR A 9 -4.22 9.49 -2.18
CA THR A 9 -4.58 8.42 -3.09
C THR A 9 -5.71 7.62 -2.45
N ALA A 10 -6.75 7.34 -3.21
CA ALA A 10 -7.81 6.43 -2.80
C ALA A 10 -7.63 5.09 -3.51
N ILE A 11 -7.73 4.01 -2.75
CA ILE A 11 -7.69 2.65 -3.28
C ILE A 11 -8.89 1.86 -2.78
N THR A 12 -9.40 0.99 -3.63
CA THR A 12 -10.57 0.17 -3.29
C THR A 12 -10.13 -1.18 -2.76
N VAL A 13 -10.79 -1.64 -1.72
CA VAL A 13 -10.52 -2.93 -1.08
C VAL A 13 -11.83 -3.70 -0.95
N ARG A 14 -11.77 -5.04 -1.06
CA ARG A 14 -12.98 -5.85 -1.00
C ARG A 14 -13.48 -6.08 0.41
N ASP A 15 -12.58 -6.13 1.38
CA ASP A 15 -12.88 -6.35 2.80
C ASP A 15 -12.04 -5.37 3.61
N LEU A 16 -12.72 -4.38 4.21
CA LEU A 16 -12.03 -3.31 4.94
C LEU A 16 -11.24 -3.83 6.13
N GLN A 17 -11.81 -4.76 6.91
CA GLN A 17 -11.15 -5.30 8.08
C GLN A 17 -9.86 -6.04 7.72
N ARG A 18 -9.89 -6.82 6.65
CA ARG A 18 -8.72 -7.53 6.15
C ARG A 18 -7.65 -6.56 5.64
N ALA A 19 -8.06 -5.50 4.96
CA ALA A 19 -7.16 -4.46 4.48
C ALA A 19 -6.52 -3.71 5.65
N GLN A 20 -7.29 -3.38 6.69
CA GLN A 20 -6.77 -2.71 7.89
C GLN A 20 -5.69 -3.55 8.59
N ALA A 21 -5.86 -4.87 8.64
CA ALA A 21 -4.85 -5.76 9.20
C ALA A 21 -3.50 -5.61 8.50
N PHE A 22 -3.52 -5.37 7.21
CA PHE A 22 -2.30 -5.12 6.42
C PHE A 22 -1.79 -3.68 6.60
N TYR A 23 -2.62 -2.69 6.30
CA TYR A 23 -2.17 -1.28 6.28
C TYR A 23 -1.85 -0.74 7.67
N GLU A 24 -2.62 -1.12 8.69
CA GLU A 24 -2.34 -0.72 10.07
C GLU A 24 -1.43 -1.71 10.77
N GLY A 25 -1.75 -3.00 10.68
CA GLY A 25 -1.04 -4.03 11.46
C GLY A 25 0.35 -4.33 10.97
N VAL A 26 0.57 -4.40 9.65
CA VAL A 26 1.86 -4.74 9.06
C VAL A 26 2.64 -3.50 8.67
N LEU A 27 2.03 -2.59 7.88
CA LEU A 27 2.71 -1.37 7.46
C LEU A 27 2.80 -0.31 8.55
N GLY A 28 1.91 -0.35 9.53
CA GLY A 28 1.93 0.62 10.63
C GLY A 28 1.45 2.01 10.27
N LEU A 29 0.59 2.14 9.25
CA LEU A 29 0.03 3.44 8.90
C LEU A 29 -0.84 3.98 10.02
N GLN A 30 -0.80 5.30 10.21
CA GLN A 30 -1.53 5.98 11.27
C GLN A 30 -2.94 6.35 10.82
N LEU A 31 -3.93 5.85 11.56
CA LEU A 31 -5.33 6.11 11.27
C LEU A 31 -5.70 7.58 11.55
N VAL A 32 -6.40 8.19 10.61
CA VAL A 32 -7.05 9.48 10.81
C VAL A 32 -8.48 9.20 11.26
N HIS A 33 -8.81 9.57 12.49
CA HIS A 33 -10.15 9.37 13.02
C HIS A 33 -11.13 10.35 12.39
N ARG A 34 -12.04 9.83 11.58
CA ARG A 34 -13.00 10.64 10.85
C ARG A 34 -14.31 9.87 10.65
N ALA A 35 -15.43 10.55 10.87
CA ALA A 35 -16.74 9.99 10.56
C ALA A 35 -16.95 10.03 9.05
N LEU A 36 -17.11 8.84 8.43
CA LEU A 36 -17.40 8.69 7.01
C LEU A 36 -18.82 8.14 6.87
N ASN A 37 -19.48 8.51 5.78
CA ASN A 37 -20.82 8.01 5.45
C ASN A 37 -20.78 6.79 4.53
N PHE A 38 -19.61 6.16 4.37
CA PHE A 38 -19.41 4.93 3.61
C PHE A 38 -18.34 4.09 4.31
N PRO A 39 -18.28 2.77 4.08
CA PRO A 39 -17.24 1.92 4.65
C PRO A 39 -15.86 2.29 4.08
N GLY A 40 -15.01 2.81 4.93
CA GLY A 40 -13.67 3.22 4.55
C GLY A 40 -12.88 3.73 5.75
N VAL A 41 -11.58 3.90 5.55
CA VAL A 41 -10.68 4.49 6.53
C VAL A 41 -9.65 5.37 5.83
N TRP A 42 -9.13 6.34 6.56
CA TRP A 42 -8.10 7.25 6.09
C TRP A 42 -6.84 7.10 6.93
N TYR A 43 -5.71 7.10 6.25
CA TYR A 43 -4.38 7.08 6.88
C TYR A 43 -3.61 8.32 6.50
N GLU A 44 -2.68 8.74 7.35
CA GLU A 44 -1.79 9.86 7.07
C GLU A 44 -0.33 9.42 7.18
N ILE A 45 0.48 9.82 6.22
CA ILE A 45 1.92 9.61 6.22
C ILE A 45 2.62 10.72 5.43
N GLY A 46 3.62 11.36 6.04
CA GLY A 46 4.44 12.35 5.37
C GLY A 46 3.67 13.54 4.78
N GLY A 47 2.56 13.93 5.42
CA GLY A 47 1.74 15.05 4.94
C GLY A 47 0.78 14.69 3.80
N VAL A 48 0.69 13.41 3.45
CA VAL A 48 -0.18 12.89 2.39
C VAL A 48 -1.10 11.85 3.02
N GLN A 49 -2.26 11.60 2.41
CA GLN A 49 -3.19 10.62 2.92
C GLN A 49 -3.38 9.44 1.96
N ILE A 50 -3.69 8.29 2.54
CA ILE A 50 -4.14 7.11 1.81
C ILE A 50 -5.55 6.80 2.30
N HIS A 51 -6.50 6.70 1.37
CA HIS A 51 -7.89 6.40 1.68
C HIS A 51 -8.22 4.99 1.21
N LEU A 52 -8.73 4.15 2.09
CA LEU A 52 -9.29 2.86 1.71
C LEU A 52 -10.80 2.98 1.62
N ILE A 53 -11.37 2.51 0.52
CA ILE A 53 -12.82 2.51 0.27
C ILE A 53 -13.23 1.07 0.04
N GLU A 54 -14.20 0.56 0.81
CA GLU A 54 -14.67 -0.81 0.63
C GLU A 54 -15.56 -0.92 -0.60
N GLN A 55 -15.17 -1.80 -1.51
CA GLN A 55 -15.91 -2.12 -2.73
C GLN A 55 -15.80 -3.62 -2.98
N PRO A 56 -16.77 -4.44 -2.48
CA PRO A 56 -16.62 -5.90 -2.45
C PRO A 56 -16.40 -6.58 -3.80
N HIS A 57 -16.78 -5.94 -4.89
CA HIS A 57 -16.74 -6.54 -6.22
C HIS A 57 -15.62 -6.02 -7.12
N VAL A 58 -14.75 -5.14 -6.60
CA VAL A 58 -13.68 -4.54 -7.40
C VAL A 58 -12.42 -5.40 -7.32
N HIS A 59 -11.69 -5.48 -8.43
CA HIS A 59 -10.38 -6.15 -8.51
C HIS A 59 -9.36 -5.15 -9.05
N PRO A 60 -8.16 -5.07 -8.45
CA PRO A 60 -7.12 -4.18 -8.96
C PRO A 60 -6.58 -4.67 -10.30
N GLU A 61 -6.17 -3.72 -11.14
CA GLU A 61 -5.52 -4.03 -12.40
C GLU A 61 -4.06 -4.40 -12.16
N ARG A 62 -3.63 -5.52 -12.76
CA ARG A 62 -2.23 -5.96 -12.75
C ARG A 62 -1.85 -6.41 -14.15
N PRO A 63 -1.55 -5.45 -15.05
CA PRO A 63 -1.22 -5.79 -16.43
C PRO A 63 0.05 -6.62 -16.57
N ASP A 64 0.98 -6.55 -15.60
CA ASP A 64 2.18 -7.38 -15.62
C ASP A 64 2.24 -8.24 -14.34
N PRO A 65 1.85 -9.53 -14.41
CA PRO A 65 1.85 -10.41 -13.24
C PRO A 65 3.26 -10.85 -12.81
N HIS A 66 4.28 -10.65 -13.65
CA HIS A 66 5.64 -11.11 -13.38
C HIS A 66 6.56 -10.00 -12.87
N ARG A 67 6.34 -8.77 -13.30
CA ARG A 67 7.14 -7.61 -12.92
C ARG A 67 6.25 -6.62 -12.19
N TRP A 68 6.20 -6.78 -10.88
CA TRP A 68 5.23 -6.05 -10.06
C TRP A 68 5.39 -4.54 -10.13
N GLY A 69 6.63 -4.06 -10.22
CA GLY A 69 6.88 -2.62 -10.33
C GLY A 69 6.42 -1.96 -11.62
N ARG A 70 5.98 -2.75 -12.61
CA ARG A 70 5.42 -2.22 -13.86
C ARG A 70 3.91 -2.03 -13.81
N ASN A 71 3.30 -2.40 -12.69
CA ASN A 71 1.87 -2.17 -12.45
C ASN A 71 1.67 -0.85 -11.73
N PRO A 72 0.45 -0.29 -11.75
CA PRO A 72 0.13 0.82 -10.86
C PRO A 72 0.43 0.42 -9.41
N HIS A 73 1.13 1.28 -8.68
CA HIS A 73 1.50 0.97 -7.31
C HIS A 73 1.76 2.23 -6.49
N LEU A 74 1.71 2.08 -5.16
CA LEU A 74 2.14 3.09 -4.21
C LEU A 74 3.57 2.78 -3.79
N ALA A 75 4.36 3.80 -3.49
CA ALA A 75 5.72 3.63 -3.01
C ALA A 75 5.92 4.38 -1.69
N PHE A 76 6.53 3.69 -0.72
CA PHE A 76 6.84 4.22 0.59
C PHE A 76 8.33 4.09 0.88
N ALA A 77 8.88 5.06 1.60
CA ALA A 77 10.23 4.96 2.13
C ALA A 77 10.23 4.18 3.44
N VAL A 78 11.24 3.33 3.62
CA VAL A 78 11.47 2.60 4.87
C VAL A 78 12.90 2.81 5.34
N LYS A 79 13.12 2.73 6.65
CA LYS A 79 14.44 2.85 7.23
C LYS A 79 15.29 1.60 7.02
N ASP A 80 14.67 0.43 7.16
CA ASP A 80 15.36 -0.86 7.13
C ASP A 80 14.58 -1.82 6.25
N LEU A 81 15.06 -2.01 5.03
CA LEU A 81 14.38 -2.85 4.05
C LEU A 81 14.42 -4.33 4.42
N ALA A 82 15.50 -4.78 5.02
CA ALA A 82 15.64 -6.19 5.45
C ALA A 82 14.62 -6.52 6.54
N GLN A 83 14.43 -5.61 7.50
CA GLN A 83 13.40 -5.76 8.53
C GLN A 83 12.00 -5.74 7.92
N ALA A 84 11.74 -4.83 7.00
CA ALA A 84 10.44 -4.77 6.32
C ALA A 84 10.13 -6.08 5.59
N GLU A 85 11.11 -6.64 4.90
CA GLU A 85 10.96 -7.94 4.23
C GLU A 85 10.62 -9.04 5.21
N GLN A 86 11.32 -9.10 6.36
CA GLN A 86 11.05 -10.09 7.40
C GLN A 86 9.61 -9.98 7.92
N GLU A 87 9.17 -8.76 8.21
CA GLU A 87 7.83 -8.51 8.75
C GLU A 87 6.74 -8.93 7.75
N LEU A 88 6.93 -8.59 6.46
CA LEU A 88 5.99 -8.97 5.41
C LEU A 88 5.89 -10.50 5.28
N ARG A 89 7.03 -11.17 5.20
CA ARG A 89 7.05 -12.63 5.06
C ARG A 89 6.48 -13.34 6.28
N ALA A 90 6.79 -12.86 7.49
CA ALA A 90 6.26 -13.41 8.73
C ALA A 90 4.74 -13.28 8.80
N ALA A 91 4.19 -12.20 8.24
CA ALA A 91 2.74 -11.99 8.19
C ALA A 91 2.06 -12.71 7.01
N GLY A 92 2.83 -13.38 6.16
CA GLY A 92 2.30 -14.18 5.05
C GLY A 92 2.07 -13.40 3.76
N TYR A 93 2.67 -12.20 3.60
CA TYR A 93 2.52 -11.42 2.39
C TYR A 93 3.68 -11.67 1.42
N PRO A 94 3.41 -11.71 0.11
CA PRO A 94 4.43 -12.02 -0.87
C PRO A 94 5.40 -10.86 -1.07
N VAL A 95 6.64 -11.18 -1.42
CA VAL A 95 7.69 -10.18 -1.65
C VAL A 95 8.40 -10.49 -2.97
N GLN A 96 8.59 -9.45 -3.78
CA GLN A 96 9.44 -9.51 -4.96
C GLN A 96 10.52 -8.43 -4.84
N LYS A 97 11.76 -8.84 -4.79
CA LYS A 97 12.86 -7.87 -4.70
C LYS A 97 13.07 -7.15 -6.04
N SER A 98 13.45 -5.88 -5.98
CA SER A 98 13.80 -5.12 -7.17
C SER A 98 15.01 -5.75 -7.87
N THR A 99 14.93 -5.84 -9.19
CA THR A 99 16.03 -6.36 -10.00
C THR A 99 16.91 -5.26 -10.58
N SER A 100 16.57 -3.99 -10.30
CA SER A 100 17.30 -2.83 -10.83
C SER A 100 18.56 -2.46 -10.05
N GLY A 101 18.88 -3.20 -8.98
CA GLY A 101 20.00 -2.88 -8.09
C GLY A 101 19.66 -1.85 -7.02
N ARG A 102 18.45 -1.31 -7.02
CA ARG A 102 17.99 -0.40 -5.95
C ARG A 102 17.63 -1.18 -4.70
N ALA A 103 17.78 -0.55 -3.53
CA ALA A 103 17.34 -1.10 -2.26
C ALA A 103 15.81 -0.93 -2.14
N ALA A 104 15.08 -1.78 -2.87
CA ALA A 104 13.62 -1.73 -2.95
C ALA A 104 13.05 -3.14 -3.08
N LEU A 105 11.81 -3.30 -2.62
CA LEU A 105 11.03 -4.51 -2.83
C LEU A 105 9.58 -4.13 -3.15
N PHE A 106 8.86 -5.10 -3.69
CA PHE A 106 7.42 -4.98 -3.93
C PHE A 106 6.68 -6.02 -3.11
N THR A 107 5.51 -5.65 -2.64
CA THR A 107 4.60 -6.56 -1.94
C THR A 107 3.19 -6.37 -2.50
N GLN A 108 2.27 -7.20 -2.04
CA GLN A 108 0.85 -7.09 -2.41
C GLN A 108 0.01 -7.04 -1.15
N ASP A 109 -0.99 -6.17 -1.15
CA ASP A 109 -1.99 -6.16 -0.10
C ASP A 109 -2.94 -7.36 -0.26
N PRO A 110 -3.91 -7.58 0.67
CA PRO A 110 -4.83 -8.71 0.57
C PRO A 110 -5.64 -8.79 -0.74
N ASP A 111 -5.82 -7.67 -1.42
CA ASP A 111 -6.56 -7.61 -2.68
C ASP A 111 -5.66 -7.73 -3.91
N GLY A 112 -4.34 -7.66 -3.72
CA GLY A 112 -3.38 -7.74 -4.80
C GLY A 112 -2.92 -6.38 -5.33
N HIS A 113 -3.22 -5.29 -4.64
CA HIS A 113 -2.61 -4.00 -4.94
C HIS A 113 -1.11 -4.08 -4.70
N ILE A 114 -0.34 -3.56 -5.63
CA ILE A 114 1.13 -3.57 -5.53
C ILE A 114 1.59 -2.36 -4.72
N LEU A 115 2.54 -2.59 -3.81
CA LEU A 115 3.22 -1.54 -3.07
C LEU A 115 4.72 -1.72 -3.20
N GLU A 116 5.43 -0.61 -3.33
CA GLU A 116 6.89 -0.58 -3.32
C GLU A 116 7.38 -0.05 -1.99
N LEU A 117 8.37 -0.71 -1.40
CA LEU A 117 9.09 -0.22 -0.23
C LEU A 117 10.54 0.04 -0.64
N SER A 118 11.01 1.26 -0.44
CA SER A 118 12.36 1.66 -0.83
C SER A 118 13.12 2.19 0.40
N GLN A 119 14.35 1.72 0.57
CA GLN A 119 15.21 2.23 1.63
C GLN A 119 15.90 3.51 1.15
N VAL A 120 15.65 4.58 1.86
CA VAL A 120 16.23 5.89 1.54
C VAL A 120 16.90 6.51 2.76
#